data_5624add90f44f8dee8d7b2c633789b74
#
_entry.id   5624add90f44f8dee8d7b2c633789b74
#
_cell.length_a   1.000
_cell.length_b   1.000
_cell.length_c   1.000
_cell.angle_alpha   90.00
_cell.angle_beta   90.00
_cell.angle_gamma   90.00
#
_symmetry.space_group_name_H-M   'P 1'
#
loop_
_entity.id
_entity.type
_entity.pdbx_description
1 polymer ?
#
loop_
_entity_poly.entity_id
_entity_poly.type
_entity_poly.pdbx_seq_one_letter_code
_entity_poly.pdbx_strand_id
1 'polypeptide(L)'
;LNILLIGSDSRAGAENRRYGRDPGTERSDTVILLHLSAGRRNATAVSIPRDLMVDVPDCRRPDGKRSAPMFTQFNAAFEVGGSACTVRTVEKLTDIRVDHHVVVDFEGFKEMVDAVDGVEVCLSAPIDDEDAHLHLPAGRVTLDGEQALGYVRARKSLGDGSDTGRIERQQRFLGALVNKVRSNEILLNPVKLYPVLDAATSSLTTDPELASLRGLYELVRGLRDIPAAGVQFLTVPRESYAGDVNRDQLAQPAAGKLFERLRKDQPVRVNTHGERKATEKETAAPADSASPAPTFSGNTAAEDTCA
;
A
#
# COMPACT_ATOMS: atom_id res chain seq x y z
N LEU A 1 12.77 7.91 -6.71
CA LEU A 1 13.05 6.71 -5.94
C LEU A 1 11.78 5.88 -5.86
N ASN A 2 11.85 4.60 -6.19
CA ASN A 2 10.72 3.68 -6.21
C ASN A 2 10.93 2.56 -5.21
N ILE A 3 9.99 2.39 -4.29
CA ILE A 3 10.05 1.37 -3.23
C ILE A 3 8.83 0.48 -3.38
N LEU A 4 9.04 -0.84 -3.41
CA LEU A 4 7.95 -1.80 -3.43
C LEU A 4 7.66 -2.30 -2.02
N LEU A 5 6.48 -1.96 -1.50
CA LEU A 5 5.98 -2.46 -0.22
C LEU A 5 5.13 -3.69 -0.47
N ILE A 6 5.44 -4.80 0.19
CA ILE A 6 4.79 -6.10 0.01
C ILE A 6 4.28 -6.56 1.37
N GLY A 7 2.97 -6.65 1.54
CA GLY A 7 2.34 -7.30 2.70
C GLY A 7 2.20 -8.80 2.44
N SER A 8 2.92 -9.60 3.20
CA SER A 8 2.90 -11.06 3.11
C SER A 8 1.93 -11.64 4.13
N ASP A 9 1.15 -12.66 3.71
CA ASP A 9 0.35 -13.48 4.60
C ASP A 9 1.14 -14.67 5.19
N SER A 10 2.48 -14.56 5.18
CA SER A 10 3.35 -15.56 5.79
C SER A 10 2.93 -15.84 7.23
N ARG A 11 2.74 -17.13 7.51
CA ARG A 11 2.45 -17.63 8.85
C ARG A 11 3.66 -18.34 9.46
N ALA A 12 4.82 -18.13 8.89
CA ALA A 12 6.08 -18.57 9.46
C ALA A 12 6.31 -17.82 10.79
N GLY A 13 6.73 -18.55 11.81
CA GLY A 13 6.89 -18.01 13.17
C GLY A 13 5.78 -18.47 14.14
N ALA A 14 6.10 -18.42 15.43
CA ALA A 14 5.21 -18.94 16.49
C ALA A 14 3.95 -18.08 16.63
N GLU A 15 4.10 -16.75 16.55
CA GLU A 15 3.01 -15.79 16.75
C GLU A 15 2.07 -15.73 15.54
N ASN A 16 2.59 -15.89 14.31
CA ASN A 16 1.78 -15.87 13.11
C ASN A 16 0.88 -17.12 12.95
N ARG A 17 1.18 -18.23 13.64
CA ARG A 17 0.38 -19.48 13.60
C ARG A 17 -1.04 -19.33 14.14
N ARG A 18 -1.30 -18.34 14.99
CA ARG A 18 -2.65 -18.08 15.53
C ARG A 18 -3.63 -17.59 14.45
N TYR A 19 -3.15 -17.08 13.33
CA TYR A 19 -3.98 -16.66 12.20
C TYR A 19 -4.33 -17.80 11.24
N GLY A 20 -4.02 -19.05 11.60
CA GLY A 20 -4.34 -20.29 10.88
C GLY A 20 -3.10 -21.13 10.59
N ARG A 21 -3.32 -22.33 10.03
CA ARG A 21 -2.20 -23.19 9.61
C ARG A 21 -1.43 -22.54 8.48
N ASP A 22 -0.11 -22.61 8.55
CA ASP A 22 0.77 -22.27 7.44
C ASP A 22 0.53 -23.29 6.31
N PRO A 23 -0.03 -22.88 5.15
CA PRO A 23 -0.26 -23.79 4.03
C PRO A 23 1.06 -24.11 3.29
N GLY A 24 2.21 -23.58 3.74
CA GLY A 24 3.48 -23.70 3.05
C GLY A 24 3.57 -22.86 1.76
N THR A 25 2.57 -22.01 1.51
CA THR A 25 2.53 -21.07 0.39
C THR A 25 2.33 -19.67 0.94
N GLU A 26 3.30 -18.79 0.70
CA GLU A 26 3.20 -17.38 1.08
C GLU A 26 2.65 -16.59 -0.09
N ARG A 27 1.68 -15.72 0.16
CA ARG A 27 1.09 -14.84 -0.85
C ARG A 27 1.24 -13.37 -0.44
N SER A 28 1.33 -12.52 -1.43
CA SER A 28 1.24 -11.09 -1.18
C SER A 28 -0.22 -10.65 -1.31
N ASP A 29 -0.82 -10.29 -0.19
CA ASP A 29 -2.21 -9.79 -0.16
C ASP A 29 -2.29 -8.29 -0.43
N THR A 30 -1.20 -7.58 -0.22
CA THR A 30 -1.08 -6.12 -0.42
C THR A 30 0.25 -5.82 -1.10
N VAL A 31 0.22 -5.14 -2.24
CA VAL A 31 1.43 -4.64 -2.89
C VAL A 31 1.22 -3.18 -3.29
N ILE A 32 2.17 -2.34 -2.89
CA ILE A 32 2.13 -0.90 -3.13
C ILE A 32 3.46 -0.46 -3.73
N LEU A 33 3.41 0.15 -4.90
CA LEU A 33 4.54 0.84 -5.50
C LEU A 33 4.56 2.29 -4.99
N LEU A 34 5.51 2.61 -4.12
CA LEU A 34 5.73 3.95 -3.60
C LEU A 34 6.75 4.68 -4.46
N HIS A 35 6.31 5.71 -5.15
CA HIS A 35 7.15 6.63 -5.90
C HIS A 35 7.40 7.89 -5.09
N LEU A 36 8.67 8.21 -4.85
CA LEU A 36 9.11 9.44 -4.20
C LEU A 36 9.73 10.36 -5.27
N SER A 37 9.15 11.54 -5.45
CA SER A 37 9.65 12.50 -6.43
C SER A 37 11.11 12.90 -6.16
N ALA A 38 11.87 13.23 -7.21
CA ALA A 38 13.27 13.62 -7.09
C ALA A 38 13.46 14.83 -6.15
N GLY A 39 12.52 15.77 -6.18
CA GLY A 39 12.51 16.92 -5.27
C GLY A 39 12.01 16.63 -3.85
N ARG A 40 11.64 15.41 -3.52
CA ARG A 40 11.09 15.01 -2.21
C ARG A 40 9.92 15.89 -1.74
N ARG A 41 9.10 16.38 -2.67
CA ARG A 41 7.90 17.17 -2.37
C ARG A 41 6.61 16.37 -2.42
N ASN A 42 6.63 15.26 -3.16
CA ASN A 42 5.47 14.38 -3.35
C ASN A 42 5.87 12.93 -3.17
N ALA A 43 4.95 12.16 -2.64
CA ALA A 43 4.99 10.70 -2.58
C ALA A 43 3.70 10.16 -3.17
N THR A 44 3.79 9.22 -4.10
CA THR A 44 2.62 8.58 -4.72
C THR A 44 2.67 7.08 -4.44
N ALA A 45 1.73 6.59 -3.67
CA ALA A 45 1.57 5.18 -3.32
C ALA A 45 0.49 4.55 -4.22
N VAL A 46 0.91 3.66 -5.12
CA VAL A 46 0.03 2.97 -6.07
C VAL A 46 -0.21 1.55 -5.62
N SER A 47 -1.43 1.25 -5.17
CA SER A 47 -1.85 -0.11 -4.83
C SER A 47 -2.05 -0.94 -6.09
N ILE A 48 -1.43 -2.13 -6.12
CA ILE A 48 -1.58 -3.11 -7.19
C ILE A 48 -2.47 -4.24 -6.65
N PRO A 49 -3.69 -4.42 -7.20
CA PRO A 49 -4.60 -5.46 -6.73
C PRO A 49 -4.01 -6.86 -6.90
N ARG A 50 -4.17 -7.71 -5.89
CA ARG A 50 -3.65 -9.09 -5.90
C ARG A 50 -4.26 -9.96 -7.00
N ASP A 51 -5.51 -9.65 -7.38
CA ASP A 51 -6.30 -10.39 -8.38
C ASP A 51 -6.15 -9.81 -9.81
N LEU A 52 -5.25 -8.83 -9.99
CA LEU A 52 -4.92 -8.28 -11.31
C LEU A 52 -4.25 -9.34 -12.18
N MET A 53 -4.78 -9.59 -13.38
CA MET A 53 -4.20 -10.51 -14.36
C MET A 53 -2.98 -9.87 -15.01
N VAL A 54 -1.83 -10.54 -14.90
CA VAL A 54 -0.54 -10.02 -15.36
C VAL A 54 0.34 -11.12 -15.95
N ASP A 55 1.31 -10.70 -16.75
CA ASP A 55 2.38 -11.56 -17.23
C ASP A 55 3.49 -11.66 -16.17
N VAL A 56 3.50 -12.72 -15.39
CA VAL A 56 4.60 -13.05 -14.48
C VAL A 56 5.78 -13.59 -15.31
N PRO A 57 6.98 -12.98 -15.22
CA PRO A 57 8.16 -13.46 -15.96
C PRO A 57 8.65 -14.81 -15.41
N ASP A 58 9.67 -15.37 -16.04
CA ASP A 58 10.41 -16.48 -15.47
C ASP A 58 11.13 -16.04 -14.20
N CYS A 59 10.92 -16.75 -13.10
CA CYS A 59 11.45 -16.39 -11.79
C CYS A 59 12.29 -17.53 -11.21
N ARG A 60 13.28 -17.17 -10.39
CA ARG A 60 14.03 -18.15 -9.61
C ARG A 60 13.16 -18.58 -8.41
N ARG A 61 12.95 -19.88 -8.28
CA ARG A 61 12.22 -20.49 -7.17
C ARG A 61 13.14 -20.73 -5.95
N PRO A 62 12.58 -20.97 -4.76
CA PRO A 62 13.36 -21.34 -3.59
C PRO A 62 14.19 -22.62 -3.78
N ASP A 63 13.73 -23.56 -4.63
CA ASP A 63 14.45 -24.79 -4.98
C ASP A 63 15.63 -24.56 -5.96
N GLY A 64 15.89 -23.30 -6.32
CA GLY A 64 16.96 -22.88 -7.24
C GLY A 64 16.61 -23.01 -8.72
N LYS A 65 15.49 -23.63 -9.08
CA LYS A 65 15.03 -23.75 -10.48
C LYS A 65 14.37 -22.45 -10.95
N ARG A 66 14.18 -22.33 -12.26
CA ARG A 66 13.41 -21.23 -12.86
C ARG A 66 11.99 -21.70 -13.19
N SER A 67 11.02 -20.83 -12.93
CA SER A 67 9.65 -21.04 -13.41
C SER A 67 9.57 -20.72 -14.91
N ALA A 68 8.57 -21.26 -15.60
CA ALA A 68 8.18 -20.73 -16.90
C ALA A 68 7.44 -19.38 -16.71
N PRO A 69 7.48 -18.48 -17.70
CA PRO A 69 6.60 -17.31 -17.73
C PRO A 69 5.14 -17.77 -17.75
N MET A 70 4.26 -17.01 -17.07
CA MET A 70 2.84 -17.36 -16.99
C MET A 70 1.97 -16.11 -16.94
N PHE A 71 0.79 -16.17 -17.55
CA PHE A 71 -0.25 -15.17 -17.40
C PHE A 71 -1.20 -15.61 -16.29
N THR A 72 -1.20 -14.89 -15.18
CA THR A 72 -1.95 -15.26 -13.95
C THR A 72 -2.20 -14.06 -13.06
N GLN A 73 -2.80 -14.28 -11.89
CA GLN A 73 -2.99 -13.27 -10.86
C GLN A 73 -1.66 -12.74 -10.35
N PHE A 74 -1.62 -11.45 -10.05
CA PHE A 74 -0.42 -10.76 -9.59
C PHE A 74 0.19 -11.40 -8.31
N ASN A 75 -0.66 -11.82 -7.35
CA ASN A 75 -0.19 -12.42 -6.09
C ASN A 75 0.58 -13.75 -6.30
N ALA A 76 0.38 -14.45 -7.41
CA ALA A 76 1.12 -15.66 -7.75
C ALA A 76 2.62 -15.39 -7.94
N ALA A 77 3.03 -14.17 -8.28
CA ALA A 77 4.45 -13.82 -8.42
C ALA A 77 5.21 -14.05 -7.10
N PHE A 78 4.60 -13.67 -5.96
CA PHE A 78 5.20 -13.88 -4.64
C PHE A 78 5.29 -15.36 -4.28
N GLU A 79 4.24 -16.14 -4.57
CA GLU A 79 4.22 -17.60 -4.35
C GLU A 79 5.30 -18.31 -5.18
N VAL A 80 5.55 -17.85 -6.41
CA VAL A 80 6.52 -18.46 -7.33
C VAL A 80 7.97 -18.20 -6.92
N GLY A 81 8.31 -16.98 -6.51
CA GLY A 81 9.70 -16.59 -6.27
C GLY A 81 9.89 -15.42 -5.31
N GLY A 82 8.94 -15.22 -4.39
CA GLY A 82 9.02 -14.23 -3.32
C GLY A 82 9.11 -12.79 -3.82
N SER A 83 9.74 -11.95 -3.02
CA SER A 83 9.91 -10.51 -3.33
C SER A 83 10.63 -10.26 -4.64
N ALA A 84 11.65 -11.04 -4.96
CA ALA A 84 12.41 -10.89 -6.21
C ALA A 84 11.56 -11.11 -7.47
N CYS A 85 10.65 -12.09 -7.45
CA CYS A 85 9.72 -12.32 -8.56
C CYS A 85 8.66 -11.23 -8.63
N THR A 86 8.17 -10.76 -7.48
CA THR A 86 7.20 -9.67 -7.40
C THR A 86 7.80 -8.36 -7.95
N VAL A 87 9.04 -8.01 -7.57
CA VAL A 87 9.77 -6.86 -8.14
C VAL A 87 9.85 -6.96 -9.66
N ARG A 88 10.35 -8.10 -10.20
CA ARG A 88 10.44 -8.29 -11.66
C ARG A 88 9.09 -8.21 -12.37
N THR A 89 8.02 -8.68 -11.73
CA THR A 89 6.66 -8.60 -12.27
C THR A 89 6.16 -7.16 -12.31
N VAL A 90 6.42 -6.38 -11.25
CA VAL A 90 6.08 -4.94 -11.22
C VAL A 90 6.86 -4.17 -12.27
N GLU A 91 8.18 -4.41 -12.38
CA GLU A 91 9.01 -3.75 -13.39
C GLU A 91 8.53 -4.07 -14.81
N LYS A 92 8.18 -5.34 -15.09
CA LYS A 92 7.62 -5.75 -16.37
C LYS A 92 6.27 -5.10 -16.66
N LEU A 93 5.39 -4.99 -15.63
CA LEU A 93 4.05 -4.44 -15.75
C LEU A 93 4.05 -2.93 -16.00
N THR A 94 4.97 -2.21 -15.34
CA THR A 94 4.95 -0.75 -15.25
C THR A 94 6.06 -0.07 -16.04
N ASP A 95 7.09 -0.82 -16.44
CA ASP A 95 8.35 -0.30 -16.96
C ASP A 95 9.00 0.73 -16.02
N ILE A 96 8.79 0.57 -14.70
CA ILE A 96 9.37 1.38 -13.63
C ILE A 96 10.37 0.52 -12.88
N ARG A 97 11.63 0.95 -12.81
CA ARG A 97 12.64 0.31 -11.99
C ARG A 97 12.28 0.44 -10.52
N VAL A 98 12.38 -0.64 -9.77
CA VAL A 98 12.25 -0.69 -8.32
C VAL A 98 13.64 -0.58 -7.69
N ASP A 99 13.87 0.49 -6.92
CA ASP A 99 15.15 0.73 -6.27
C ASP A 99 15.29 -0.08 -4.98
N HIS A 100 14.20 -0.16 -4.18
CA HIS A 100 14.15 -0.90 -2.93
C HIS A 100 12.87 -1.71 -2.80
N HIS A 101 12.90 -2.74 -1.96
CA HIS A 101 11.69 -3.44 -1.57
C HIS A 101 11.66 -3.71 -0.05
N VAL A 102 10.45 -3.74 0.49
CA VAL A 102 10.17 -4.02 1.90
C VAL A 102 9.06 -5.06 1.96
N VAL A 103 9.30 -6.17 2.61
CA VAL A 103 8.29 -7.19 2.90
C VAL A 103 7.91 -7.08 4.38
N VAL A 104 6.61 -6.98 4.64
CA VAL A 104 6.02 -6.86 5.97
C VAL A 104 5.11 -8.06 6.18
N ASP A 105 5.36 -8.86 7.19
CA ASP A 105 4.44 -9.89 7.63
C ASP A 105 3.49 -9.38 8.74
N PHE A 106 2.63 -10.23 9.25
CA PHE A 106 1.64 -9.83 10.26
C PHE A 106 2.28 -9.38 11.57
N GLU A 107 3.34 -10.05 12.02
CA GLU A 107 4.03 -9.68 13.25
C GLU A 107 4.74 -8.34 13.10
N GLY A 108 5.53 -8.18 12.03
CA GLY A 108 6.23 -6.94 11.74
C GLY A 108 5.28 -5.74 11.56
N PHE A 109 4.10 -5.97 10.98
CA PHE A 109 3.08 -4.93 10.90
C PHE A 109 2.61 -4.48 12.29
N LYS A 110 2.31 -5.42 13.20
CA LYS A 110 1.87 -5.10 14.56
C LYS A 110 2.95 -4.36 15.35
N GLU A 111 4.20 -4.87 15.31
CA GLU A 111 5.33 -4.26 15.99
C GLU A 111 5.57 -2.81 15.53
N MET A 112 5.43 -2.54 14.23
CA MET A 112 5.57 -1.18 13.70
C MET A 112 4.46 -0.24 14.18
N VAL A 113 3.22 -0.73 14.27
CA VAL A 113 2.10 0.06 14.79
C VAL A 113 2.28 0.35 16.29
N ASP A 114 2.70 -0.64 17.06
CA ASP A 114 2.93 -0.49 18.49
C ASP A 114 4.13 0.42 18.78
N ALA A 115 5.18 0.37 17.95
CA ALA A 115 6.36 1.23 18.07
C ALA A 115 6.06 2.74 17.89
N VAL A 116 4.94 3.07 17.25
CA VAL A 116 4.45 4.46 17.12
C VAL A 116 3.35 4.81 18.12
N ASP A 117 3.13 4.01 19.16
CA ASP A 117 2.05 4.16 20.15
C ASP A 117 0.64 4.13 19.50
N GLY A 118 0.44 3.22 18.55
CA GLY A 118 -0.83 3.02 17.85
C GLY A 118 -1.15 4.09 16.80
N VAL A 119 -2.18 3.84 16.00
CA VAL A 119 -2.63 4.71 14.91
C VAL A 119 -4.08 5.10 15.11
N GLU A 120 -4.38 6.40 15.14
CA GLU A 120 -5.75 6.91 15.21
C GLU A 120 -6.43 6.82 13.86
N VAL A 121 -7.60 6.18 13.83
CA VAL A 121 -8.50 6.13 12.67
C VAL A 121 -9.88 6.66 13.05
N CYS A 122 -10.64 7.11 12.07
CA CYS A 122 -12.04 7.49 12.26
C CYS A 122 -12.99 6.48 11.60
N LEU A 123 -13.92 5.98 12.38
CA LEU A 123 -14.91 5.01 11.96
C LEU A 123 -16.29 5.66 11.89
N SER A 124 -16.91 5.65 10.72
CA SER A 124 -18.27 6.18 10.52
C SER A 124 -19.35 5.33 11.19
N ALA A 125 -19.06 4.07 11.46
CA ALA A 125 -19.94 3.11 12.14
C ALA A 125 -19.08 2.15 13.00
N PRO A 126 -19.66 1.50 14.02
CA PRO A 126 -18.94 0.50 14.78
C PRO A 126 -18.58 -0.70 13.88
N ILE A 127 -17.45 -1.33 14.17
CA ILE A 127 -17.00 -2.54 13.50
C ILE A 127 -17.16 -3.70 14.45
N ASP A 128 -17.82 -4.74 13.98
CA ASP A 128 -17.97 -6.02 14.68
C ASP A 128 -17.68 -7.15 13.67
N ASP A 129 -16.43 -7.63 13.66
CA ASP A 129 -15.93 -8.66 12.72
C ASP A 129 -15.32 -9.82 13.52
N GLU A 130 -16.10 -10.88 13.71
CA GLU A 130 -15.66 -12.08 14.43
C GLU A 130 -14.51 -12.79 13.70
N ASP A 131 -14.51 -12.77 12.36
CA ASP A 131 -13.46 -13.42 11.55
C ASP A 131 -12.11 -12.68 11.69
N ALA A 132 -12.16 -11.37 11.90
CA ALA A 132 -10.98 -10.53 12.13
C ALA A 132 -10.68 -10.33 13.63
N HIS A 133 -11.50 -10.87 14.52
CA HIS A 133 -11.46 -10.66 15.98
C HIS A 133 -11.42 -9.17 16.35
N LEU A 134 -12.26 -8.37 15.68
CA LEU A 134 -12.22 -6.92 15.76
C LEU A 134 -13.55 -6.34 16.20
N HIS A 135 -13.56 -5.68 17.37
CA HIS A 135 -14.71 -4.97 17.93
C HIS A 135 -14.29 -3.52 18.22
N LEU A 136 -14.76 -2.59 17.44
CA LEU A 136 -14.39 -1.17 17.55
C LEU A 136 -15.64 -0.29 17.57
N PRO A 137 -15.71 0.73 18.45
CA PRO A 137 -16.81 1.70 18.44
C PRO A 137 -16.70 2.64 17.25
N ALA A 138 -17.79 3.31 16.88
CA ALA A 138 -17.75 4.43 15.94
C ALA A 138 -17.00 5.63 16.53
N GLY A 139 -16.47 6.50 15.67
CA GLY A 139 -15.73 7.70 16.04
C GLY A 139 -14.22 7.53 15.93
N ARG A 140 -13.46 8.40 16.62
CA ARG A 140 -12.00 8.35 16.64
C ARG A 140 -11.54 7.25 17.61
N VAL A 141 -10.74 6.33 17.11
CA VAL A 141 -10.21 5.19 17.87
C VAL A 141 -8.72 5.06 17.56
N THR A 142 -7.89 4.92 18.59
CA THR A 142 -6.48 4.57 18.43
C THR A 142 -6.36 3.06 18.40
N LEU A 143 -5.87 2.52 17.30
CA LEU A 143 -5.66 1.08 17.10
C LEU A 143 -4.26 0.70 17.53
N ASP A 144 -4.13 -0.32 18.39
CA ASP A 144 -2.89 -1.02 18.61
C ASP A 144 -2.54 -1.94 17.42
N GLY A 145 -1.41 -2.64 17.47
CA GLY A 145 -0.95 -3.48 16.36
C GLY A 145 -1.93 -4.60 15.99
N GLU A 146 -2.57 -5.25 16.98
CA GLU A 146 -3.53 -6.33 16.74
C GLU A 146 -4.83 -5.80 16.12
N GLN A 147 -5.36 -4.71 16.68
CA GLN A 147 -6.55 -4.05 16.16
C GLN A 147 -6.32 -3.47 14.76
N ALA A 148 -5.15 -2.89 14.51
CA ALA A 148 -4.77 -2.38 13.20
C ALA A 148 -4.68 -3.50 12.17
N LEU A 149 -4.09 -4.64 12.52
CA LEU A 149 -4.03 -5.82 11.64
C LEU A 149 -5.44 -6.33 11.32
N GLY A 150 -6.31 -6.45 12.32
CA GLY A 150 -7.73 -6.79 12.14
C GLY A 150 -8.42 -5.80 11.20
N TYR A 151 -8.22 -4.49 11.41
CA TYR A 151 -8.82 -3.42 10.63
C TYR A 151 -8.46 -3.46 9.14
N VAL A 152 -7.18 -3.63 8.80
CA VAL A 152 -6.73 -3.68 7.39
C VAL A 152 -7.06 -4.99 6.69
N ARG A 153 -7.43 -6.04 7.44
CA ARG A 153 -7.82 -7.37 6.93
C ARG A 153 -9.33 -7.60 6.89
N ALA A 154 -10.12 -6.89 7.70
CA ALA A 154 -11.57 -7.07 7.78
C ALA A 154 -12.23 -6.97 6.40
N ARG A 155 -13.19 -7.87 6.11
CA ARG A 155 -13.89 -7.91 4.81
C ARG A 155 -15.41 -7.86 4.97
N LYS A 156 -15.97 -8.62 5.92
CA LYS A 156 -17.42 -8.86 5.98
C LYS A 156 -18.20 -7.76 6.67
N SER A 157 -17.60 -7.10 7.65
CA SER A 157 -18.26 -6.09 8.49
C SER A 157 -18.11 -4.66 7.97
N LEU A 158 -17.36 -4.43 6.89
CA LEU A 158 -16.99 -3.11 6.42
C LEU A 158 -17.24 -2.94 4.92
N GLY A 159 -18.21 -2.10 4.57
CA GLY A 159 -18.56 -1.79 3.18
C GLY A 159 -19.26 -2.95 2.48
N ASP A 160 -19.02 -3.09 1.18
CA ASP A 160 -19.62 -4.11 0.32
C ASP A 160 -18.87 -5.47 0.32
N GLY A 161 -17.83 -5.61 1.15
CA GLY A 161 -16.97 -6.80 1.19
C GLY A 161 -16.01 -6.93 0.01
N SER A 162 -15.97 -5.94 -0.89
CA SER A 162 -15.13 -5.96 -2.08
C SER A 162 -13.65 -5.78 -1.76
N ASP A 163 -12.81 -6.22 -2.68
CA ASP A 163 -11.36 -5.96 -2.63
C ASP A 163 -11.06 -4.46 -2.72
N THR A 164 -11.90 -3.70 -3.44
CA THR A 164 -11.81 -2.24 -3.54
C THR A 164 -11.94 -1.56 -2.18
N GLY A 165 -12.98 -1.91 -1.41
CA GLY A 165 -13.19 -1.36 -0.07
C GLY A 165 -12.06 -1.70 0.90
N ARG A 166 -11.45 -2.89 0.75
CA ARG A 166 -10.26 -3.26 1.54
C ARG A 166 -9.05 -2.39 1.16
N ILE A 167 -8.76 -2.20 -0.11
CA ILE A 167 -7.64 -1.37 -0.58
C ILE A 167 -7.82 0.08 -0.10
N GLU A 168 -9.02 0.66 -0.22
CA GLU A 168 -9.29 2.01 0.27
C GLU A 168 -9.06 2.14 1.77
N ARG A 169 -9.45 1.14 2.55
CA ARG A 169 -9.22 1.10 4.00
C ARG A 169 -7.74 1.03 4.35
N GLN A 170 -6.97 0.20 3.63
CA GLN A 170 -5.52 0.13 3.76
C GLN A 170 -4.87 1.48 3.45
N GLN A 171 -5.30 2.15 2.40
CA GLN A 171 -4.80 3.48 2.02
C GLN A 171 -5.11 4.54 3.09
N ARG A 172 -6.34 4.54 3.65
CA ARG A 172 -6.70 5.43 4.77
C ARG A 172 -5.87 5.16 6.02
N PHE A 173 -5.67 3.88 6.36
CA PHE A 173 -4.81 3.50 7.47
C PHE A 173 -3.37 3.98 7.28
N LEU A 174 -2.80 3.80 6.08
CA LEU A 174 -1.46 4.30 5.76
C LEU A 174 -1.39 5.84 5.83
N GLY A 175 -2.43 6.54 5.39
CA GLY A 175 -2.55 7.99 5.57
C GLY A 175 -2.53 8.40 7.03
N ALA A 176 -3.30 7.72 7.88
CA ALA A 176 -3.32 7.93 9.32
C ALA A 176 -1.95 7.62 9.98
N LEU A 177 -1.29 6.53 9.55
CA LEU A 177 0.06 6.18 10.02
C LEU A 177 1.08 7.28 9.65
N VAL A 178 1.05 7.78 8.41
CA VAL A 178 1.91 8.91 7.98
C VAL A 178 1.66 10.14 8.86
N ASN A 179 0.41 10.48 9.14
CA ASN A 179 0.07 11.61 10.02
C ASN A 179 0.56 11.38 11.44
N LYS A 180 0.39 10.18 12.00
CA LYS A 180 0.87 9.81 13.34
C LYS A 180 2.38 10.01 13.47
N VAL A 181 3.15 9.44 12.53
CA VAL A 181 4.61 9.54 12.52
C VAL A 181 5.08 11.00 12.42
N ARG A 182 4.34 11.83 11.67
CA ARG A 182 4.65 13.25 11.50
C ARG A 182 4.22 14.11 12.70
N SER A 183 3.00 13.90 13.24
CA SER A 183 2.42 14.73 14.30
C SER A 183 3.07 14.56 15.66
N ASN A 184 3.57 13.36 15.96
CA ASN A 184 4.20 13.04 17.24
C ASN A 184 5.69 13.44 17.33
N GLU A 185 6.18 14.21 16.37
CA GLU A 185 7.60 14.60 16.28
C GLU A 185 8.55 13.39 16.29
N ILE A 186 8.06 12.19 15.91
CA ILE A 186 8.87 10.96 15.90
C ILE A 186 10.08 11.19 15.00
N LEU A 187 9.86 11.76 13.81
CA LEU A 187 10.91 12.02 12.82
C LEU A 187 11.94 13.06 13.27
N LEU A 188 11.60 13.91 14.23
CA LEU A 188 12.47 14.99 14.73
C LEU A 188 13.13 14.63 16.05
N ASN A 189 12.64 13.60 16.76
CA ASN A 189 13.15 13.20 18.07
C ASN A 189 13.90 11.88 17.96
N PRO A 190 15.24 11.86 18.08
CA PRO A 190 16.02 10.64 17.99
C PRO A 190 15.63 9.57 19.02
N VAL A 191 15.18 9.99 20.20
CA VAL A 191 14.76 9.06 21.27
C VAL A 191 13.48 8.31 20.88
N LYS A 192 12.55 8.97 20.18
CA LYS A 192 11.32 8.35 19.67
C LYS A 192 11.55 7.61 18.35
N LEU A 193 12.47 8.09 17.51
CA LEU A 193 12.76 7.51 16.20
C LEU A 193 13.51 6.17 16.34
N TYR A 194 14.44 6.06 17.29
CA TYR A 194 15.26 4.86 17.44
C TYR A 194 14.44 3.58 17.66
N PRO A 195 13.45 3.50 18.57
CA PRO A 195 12.60 2.31 18.73
C PRO A 195 11.83 1.93 17.45
N VAL A 196 11.37 2.91 16.69
CA VAL A 196 10.67 2.67 15.41
C VAL A 196 11.62 2.06 14.37
N LEU A 197 12.84 2.59 14.26
CA LEU A 197 13.85 2.04 13.35
C LEU A 197 14.34 0.65 13.79
N ASP A 198 14.45 0.43 15.08
CA ASP A 198 14.83 -0.87 15.65
C ASP A 198 13.75 -1.92 15.37
N ALA A 199 12.49 -1.60 15.64
CA ALA A 199 11.35 -2.44 15.26
C ALA A 199 11.33 -2.70 13.75
N ALA A 200 11.55 -1.69 12.91
CA ALA A 200 11.60 -1.87 11.48
C ALA A 200 12.74 -2.78 11.02
N THR A 201 13.95 -2.66 11.60
CA THR A 201 15.08 -3.54 11.23
C THR A 201 14.92 -4.99 11.68
N SER A 202 14.21 -5.23 12.78
CA SER A 202 13.96 -6.57 13.31
C SER A 202 12.78 -7.28 12.64
N SER A 203 11.78 -6.52 12.20
CA SER A 203 10.48 -7.05 11.75
C SER A 203 10.29 -7.02 10.23
N LEU A 204 11.11 -6.26 9.49
CA LEU A 204 10.98 -6.14 8.04
C LEU A 204 12.04 -6.95 7.30
N THR A 205 11.61 -7.62 6.24
CA THR A 205 12.54 -8.18 5.25
C THR A 205 12.75 -7.17 4.13
N THR A 206 13.98 -6.69 3.97
CA THR A 206 14.31 -5.64 3.00
C THR A 206 15.49 -6.05 2.12
N ASP A 207 15.76 -5.26 1.07
CA ASP A 207 17.02 -5.35 0.36
C ASP A 207 18.22 -4.94 1.25
N PRO A 208 19.46 -5.31 0.89
CA PRO A 208 20.63 -5.07 1.73
C PRO A 208 20.91 -3.60 2.05
N GLU A 209 20.48 -2.65 1.22
CA GLU A 209 20.70 -1.23 1.44
C GLU A 209 19.79 -0.69 2.55
N LEU A 210 18.55 -1.16 2.62
CA LEU A 210 17.60 -0.81 3.67
C LEU A 210 17.71 -1.70 4.93
N ALA A 211 18.44 -2.82 4.86
CA ALA A 211 18.60 -3.74 6.01
C ALA A 211 19.48 -3.18 7.14
N SER A 212 19.65 -1.87 7.22
CA SER A 212 20.43 -1.20 8.25
C SER A 212 19.69 0.00 8.84
N LEU A 213 19.91 0.27 10.12
CA LEU A 213 19.39 1.48 10.79
C LEU A 213 19.75 2.75 10.03
N ARG A 214 20.96 2.82 9.44
CA ARG A 214 21.38 3.98 8.65
C ARG A 214 20.56 4.12 7.37
N GLY A 215 20.37 3.05 6.60
CA GLY A 215 19.58 3.06 5.37
C GLY A 215 18.14 3.49 5.64
N LEU A 216 17.51 2.91 6.66
CA LEU A 216 16.16 3.31 7.08
C LEU A 216 16.10 4.76 7.57
N TYR A 217 17.09 5.21 8.35
CA TYR A 217 17.16 6.59 8.80
C TYR A 217 17.27 7.58 7.62
N GLU A 218 18.12 7.30 6.64
CA GLU A 218 18.27 8.15 5.45
C GLU A 218 16.99 8.20 4.62
N LEU A 219 16.29 7.06 4.49
CA LEU A 219 14.99 7.00 3.83
C LEU A 219 13.96 7.88 4.58
N VAL A 220 13.80 7.67 5.88
CA VAL A 220 12.84 8.40 6.73
C VAL A 220 13.16 9.90 6.73
N ARG A 221 14.42 10.27 6.81
CA ARG A 221 14.87 11.66 6.69
C ARG A 221 14.44 12.28 5.35
N GLY A 222 14.54 11.51 4.25
CA GLY A 222 14.11 11.96 2.92
C GLY A 222 12.59 12.13 2.78
N LEU A 223 11.79 11.53 3.66
CA LEU A 223 10.33 11.64 3.69
C LEU A 223 9.83 12.79 4.57
N ARG A 224 10.66 13.27 5.48
CA ARG A 224 10.29 14.24 6.52
C ARG A 224 9.64 15.51 5.99
N ASP A 225 10.17 16.02 4.88
CA ASP A 225 9.78 17.31 4.33
C ASP A 225 8.59 17.22 3.36
N ILE A 226 8.10 15.99 3.06
CA ILE A 226 6.93 15.80 2.20
C ILE A 226 5.66 16.18 3.01
N PRO A 227 4.88 17.20 2.60
CA PRO A 227 3.65 17.56 3.32
C PRO A 227 2.62 16.42 3.24
N ALA A 228 1.72 16.30 4.24
CA ALA A 228 0.67 15.26 4.22
C ALA A 228 -0.20 15.33 2.95
N ALA A 229 -0.53 16.52 2.47
CA ALA A 229 -1.23 16.71 1.19
C ALA A 229 -0.41 16.28 -0.04
N GLY A 230 0.91 16.18 0.08
CA GLY A 230 1.81 15.68 -0.96
C GLY A 230 1.96 14.15 -0.95
N VAL A 231 1.43 13.46 0.08
CA VAL A 231 1.38 12.00 0.11
C VAL A 231 0.03 11.54 -0.41
N GLN A 232 0.06 10.90 -1.57
CA GLN A 232 -1.12 10.48 -2.32
C GLN A 232 -1.19 8.96 -2.40
N PHE A 233 -2.41 8.43 -2.26
CA PHE A 233 -2.71 7.01 -2.37
C PHE A 233 -3.73 6.82 -3.47
N LEU A 234 -3.47 5.87 -4.35
CA LEU A 234 -4.40 5.49 -5.41
C LEU A 234 -4.26 4.00 -5.74
N THR A 235 -5.28 3.46 -6.38
CA THR A 235 -5.21 2.11 -6.94
C THR A 235 -4.90 2.24 -8.44
N VAL A 236 -4.08 1.34 -8.98
CA VAL A 236 -3.84 1.31 -10.42
C VAL A 236 -5.17 1.25 -11.17
N PRO A 237 -5.37 2.06 -12.23
CA PRO A 237 -6.60 2.00 -13.03
C PRO A 237 -6.84 0.59 -13.56
N ARG A 238 -8.00 0.03 -13.21
CA ARG A 238 -8.37 -1.35 -13.51
C ARG A 238 -9.82 -1.46 -13.93
N GLU A 239 -10.12 -2.54 -14.58
CA GLU A 239 -11.47 -2.96 -15.00
C GLU A 239 -11.60 -4.47 -14.87
N SER A 240 -12.83 -5.00 -14.93
CA SER A 240 -13.05 -6.45 -14.86
C SER A 240 -12.38 -7.16 -16.03
N TYR A 241 -11.70 -8.28 -15.72
CA TYR A 241 -11.09 -9.11 -16.76
C TYR A 241 -12.16 -9.90 -17.51
N ALA A 242 -12.15 -9.84 -18.84
CA ALA A 242 -13.18 -10.46 -19.68
C ALA A 242 -13.24 -12.00 -19.55
N GLY A 243 -12.14 -12.65 -19.14
CA GLY A 243 -12.07 -14.10 -19.00
C GLY A 243 -12.59 -14.62 -17.66
N ASP A 244 -12.66 -13.77 -16.62
CA ASP A 244 -13.17 -14.11 -15.30
C ASP A 244 -13.58 -12.83 -14.55
N VAL A 245 -14.85 -12.70 -14.26
CA VAL A 245 -15.44 -11.51 -13.60
C VAL A 245 -14.92 -11.28 -12.16
N ASN A 246 -14.29 -12.29 -11.56
CA ASN A 246 -13.65 -12.19 -10.24
C ASN A 246 -12.19 -11.73 -10.33
N ARG A 247 -11.73 -11.33 -11.52
CA ARG A 247 -10.39 -10.88 -11.81
C ARG A 247 -10.42 -9.48 -12.40
N ASP A 248 -9.30 -8.80 -12.27
CA ASP A 248 -9.09 -7.47 -12.83
C ASP A 248 -8.05 -7.52 -13.95
N GLN A 249 -8.13 -6.57 -14.85
CA GLN A 249 -7.08 -6.21 -15.82
C GLN A 249 -6.84 -4.70 -15.76
N LEU A 250 -5.69 -4.25 -16.30
CA LEU A 250 -5.40 -2.82 -16.37
C LEU A 250 -6.39 -2.10 -17.30
N ALA A 251 -7.02 -1.05 -16.82
CA ALA A 251 -7.84 -0.17 -17.64
C ALA A 251 -6.93 0.72 -18.50
N GLN A 252 -6.90 0.46 -19.81
CA GLN A 252 -6.11 1.25 -20.75
C GLN A 252 -6.98 2.33 -21.41
N PRO A 253 -6.44 3.52 -21.72
CA PRO A 253 -5.04 3.97 -21.57
C PRO A 253 -4.71 4.59 -20.20
N ALA A 254 -5.61 4.57 -19.22
CA ALA A 254 -5.44 5.26 -17.94
C ALA A 254 -4.23 4.72 -17.15
N ALA A 255 -4.08 3.39 -17.07
CA ALA A 255 -2.94 2.77 -16.39
C ALA A 255 -1.61 3.13 -17.06
N GLY A 256 -1.55 3.09 -18.39
CA GLY A 256 -0.36 3.50 -19.13
C GLY A 256 0.05 4.95 -18.87
N LYS A 257 -0.93 5.88 -18.82
CA LYS A 257 -0.69 7.30 -18.49
C LYS A 257 -0.18 7.47 -17.05
N LEU A 258 -0.71 6.71 -16.10
CA LEU A 258 -0.20 6.73 -14.72
C LEU A 258 1.27 6.32 -14.66
N PHE A 259 1.61 5.17 -15.24
CA PHE A 259 2.98 4.67 -15.24
C PHE A 259 3.96 5.60 -15.97
N GLU A 260 3.54 6.17 -17.10
CA GLU A 260 4.34 7.16 -17.83
C GLU A 260 4.67 8.39 -16.96
N ARG A 261 3.69 8.92 -16.22
CA ARG A 261 3.90 10.06 -15.32
C ARG A 261 4.89 9.74 -14.23
N LEU A 262 4.77 8.57 -13.60
CA LEU A 262 5.70 8.12 -12.55
C LEU A 262 7.12 7.95 -13.10
N ARG A 263 7.28 7.32 -14.29
CA ARG A 263 8.60 7.20 -14.95
C ARG A 263 9.25 8.54 -15.24
N LYS A 264 8.46 9.53 -15.62
CA LYS A 264 8.92 10.89 -15.93
C LYS A 264 9.00 11.81 -14.71
N ASP A 265 8.80 11.28 -13.50
CA ASP A 265 8.75 12.06 -12.25
C ASP A 265 7.76 13.24 -12.32
N GLN A 266 6.65 13.05 -13.04
CA GLN A 266 5.61 14.06 -13.20
C GLN A 266 4.57 13.94 -12.10
N PRO A 267 4.04 15.07 -11.58
CA PRO A 267 3.02 15.05 -10.54
C PRO A 267 1.79 14.26 -10.96
N VAL A 268 1.33 13.36 -10.11
CA VAL A 268 0.03 12.68 -10.21
C VAL A 268 -0.99 13.51 -9.43
N ARG A 269 -2.22 13.61 -9.91
CA ARG A 269 -3.33 14.22 -9.18
C ARG A 269 -4.36 13.17 -8.83
N VAL A 270 -4.80 13.19 -7.58
CA VAL A 270 -5.88 12.32 -7.11
C VAL A 270 -7.13 13.17 -6.86
N ASN A 271 -8.29 12.65 -7.28
CA ASN A 271 -9.59 13.22 -6.89
C ASN A 271 -9.97 12.60 -5.55
N THR A 272 -10.04 13.41 -4.53
CA THR A 272 -10.47 13.02 -3.20
C THR A 272 -12.00 12.83 -3.13
N HIS A 273 -12.49 12.16 -2.07
CA HIS A 273 -13.93 11.91 -1.91
C HIS A 273 -14.74 13.22 -1.80
N GLY A 274 -14.15 14.29 -1.27
CA GLY A 274 -14.76 15.62 -1.17
C GLY A 274 -14.96 16.28 -2.56
N GLU A 275 -13.98 16.16 -3.44
CA GLU A 275 -14.05 16.72 -4.80
C GLU A 275 -15.01 15.96 -5.71
N ARG A 276 -15.17 14.64 -5.52
CA ARG A 276 -16.15 13.83 -6.27
C ARG A 276 -17.60 14.28 -6.01
N LYS A 277 -17.95 14.62 -4.77
CA LYS A 277 -19.30 15.14 -4.44
C LYS A 277 -19.53 16.55 -5.01
N ALA A 278 -18.49 17.35 -5.20
CA ALA A 278 -18.59 18.68 -5.79
C ALA A 278 -18.75 18.63 -7.32
N THR A 279 -18.05 17.72 -8.01
CA THR A 279 -18.09 17.58 -9.48
C THR A 279 -19.40 16.98 -10.00
N GLU A 280 -20.07 16.14 -9.20
CA GLU A 280 -21.42 15.65 -9.53
C GLU A 280 -22.51 16.75 -9.49
N LYS A 281 -22.20 17.91 -8.89
CA LYS A 281 -23.13 19.04 -8.72
C LYS A 281 -22.90 20.18 -9.72
N GLU A 282 -21.78 20.22 -10.43
CA GLU A 282 -21.44 21.24 -11.42
C GLU A 282 -21.56 20.68 -12.85
N THR A 283 -22.72 20.90 -13.45
CA THR A 283 -22.94 20.80 -14.90
C THR A 283 -22.19 21.92 -15.62
N ALA A 284 -21.29 21.53 -16.53
CA ALA A 284 -20.81 22.25 -17.72
C ALA A 284 -20.40 23.73 -17.56
N ALA A 285 -19.11 23.98 -17.51
CA ALA A 285 -18.52 25.22 -17.98
C ALA A 285 -17.56 24.93 -19.16
N PRO A 286 -17.39 25.84 -20.13
CA PRO A 286 -16.74 25.56 -21.42
C PRO A 286 -15.24 25.42 -21.30
N ALA A 287 -14.71 24.49 -22.11
CA ALA A 287 -13.29 24.21 -22.28
C ALA A 287 -12.55 25.42 -22.86
N ASP A 288 -11.55 25.88 -22.13
CA ASP A 288 -10.46 26.66 -22.71
C ASP A 288 -9.11 26.15 -22.24
N SER A 289 -8.31 25.74 -23.23
CA SER A 289 -6.86 25.61 -23.32
C SER A 289 -6.08 24.89 -22.19
N ALA A 290 -5.40 23.87 -22.64
CA ALA A 290 -4.49 22.91 -22.02
C ALA A 290 -5.24 21.70 -21.43
N SER A 291 -5.04 20.55 -22.07
CA SER A 291 -5.62 19.26 -21.60
C SER A 291 -5.28 19.07 -20.11
N PRO A 292 -6.26 19.06 -19.20
CA PRO A 292 -5.96 18.95 -17.78
C PRO A 292 -5.19 17.66 -17.53
N ALA A 293 -4.21 17.72 -16.61
CA ALA A 293 -3.47 16.54 -16.23
C ALA A 293 -4.46 15.44 -15.78
N PRO A 294 -4.28 14.18 -16.22
CA PRO A 294 -5.21 13.12 -15.87
C PRO A 294 -5.28 12.98 -14.34
N THR A 295 -6.49 12.94 -13.81
CA THR A 295 -6.79 12.73 -12.41
C THR A 295 -7.15 11.28 -12.16
N PHE A 296 -6.76 10.75 -11.01
CA PHE A 296 -7.01 9.37 -10.62
C PHE A 296 -7.84 9.33 -9.34
N SER A 297 -8.64 8.30 -9.18
CA SER A 297 -9.40 8.07 -7.95
C SER A 297 -8.46 7.69 -6.81
N GLY A 298 -8.50 8.41 -5.70
CA GLY A 298 -7.59 8.18 -4.58
C GLY A 298 -7.89 9.08 -3.40
N ASN A 299 -6.96 9.12 -2.45
CA ASN A 299 -6.98 9.97 -1.27
C ASN A 299 -5.59 10.52 -0.96
N THR A 300 -5.51 11.47 -0.04
CA THR A 300 -4.25 11.99 0.48
C THR A 300 -4.11 11.70 1.96
N ALA A 301 -2.89 11.74 2.49
CA ALA A 301 -2.69 11.62 3.93
C ALA A 301 -3.26 12.80 4.73
N ALA A 302 -3.57 13.91 4.08
CA ALA A 302 -4.20 15.08 4.73
C ALA A 302 -5.71 14.93 4.91
N GLU A 303 -6.34 13.92 4.29
CA GLU A 303 -7.79 13.71 4.41
C GLU A 303 -8.16 13.28 5.84
N ASP A 304 -8.98 14.11 6.52
CA ASP A 304 -9.60 13.70 7.79
C ASP A 304 -10.86 12.87 7.48
N THR A 305 -10.81 11.60 7.80
CA THR A 305 -11.92 10.67 7.59
C THR A 305 -13.09 10.87 8.54
N CYS A 306 -12.95 11.79 9.52
CA CYS A 306 -14.00 12.21 10.46
C CYS A 306 -14.75 13.50 10.05
N ALA A 307 -14.30 14.17 8.99
CA ALA A 307 -14.92 15.41 8.52
C ALA A 307 -16.07 15.17 7.53
#